data_5adbb05ad54b82e11d81f7a9df419554
#
_entry.id   5adbb05ad54b82e11d81f7a9df419554
#
_cell.length_a   1.000
_cell.length_b   1.000
_cell.length_c   1.000
_cell.angle_alpha   90.00
_cell.angle_beta   90.00
_cell.angle_gamma   90.00
#
_symmetry.space_group_name_H-M   'P 1'
#
loop_
_entity.id
_entity.type
_entity.pdbx_description
1 polymer ?
#
loop_
_entity_poly.entity_id
_entity_poly.type
_entity_poly.pdbx_seq_one_letter_code
_entity_poly.pdbx_strand_id
1 'polypeptide(L)'
;AYRRQRQMCIRDSRYLAQRAELLGAIRLPNNAFKANAGTEVVSDIIFLQKRDRPIDIAPDWTQTGQTEDDFTINRYFLDHPEMVLGRQEPESTAHGMDYTVNPIEGLELSDQLHDAIKYIRGTYQEAELPELGEGEEIDTSIPADPDVKNYSYTVVDGAVYYRENSRMVRPDLNATAEARVKGLVELRDCVQKLIAQQ
;
A
#
# COMPACT_ATOMS: atom_id res chain seq x y z
N ALA A 1 -0.01 0.25 -24.72
CA ALA A 1 -0.33 -0.16 -23.33
C ALA A 1 0.83 0.14 -22.37
N TYR A 2 2.07 -0.18 -22.72
CA TYR A 2 3.26 -0.02 -21.88
C TYR A 2 3.59 1.44 -21.49
N ARG A 3 3.44 2.40 -22.42
CA ARG A 3 3.61 3.83 -22.14
C ARG A 3 2.59 4.38 -21.14
N ARG A 4 1.36 3.86 -21.13
CA ARG A 4 0.31 4.29 -20.19
C ARG A 4 0.58 3.84 -18.76
N GLN A 5 1.11 2.63 -18.58
CA GLN A 5 1.43 2.07 -17.26
C GLN A 5 2.61 2.82 -16.61
N ARG A 6 3.64 3.18 -17.39
CA ARG A 6 4.78 4.00 -16.91
C ARG A 6 4.35 5.42 -16.52
N GLN A 7 3.45 6.05 -17.28
CA GLN A 7 2.91 7.37 -16.92
C GLN A 7 2.04 7.32 -15.65
N MET A 8 1.27 6.26 -15.44
CA MET A 8 0.51 6.06 -14.21
C MET A 8 1.43 5.91 -12.99
N CYS A 9 2.46 5.10 -13.06
CA CYS A 9 3.43 4.94 -11.97
C CYS A 9 4.12 6.26 -11.57
N ILE A 10 4.54 7.08 -12.52
CA ILE A 10 5.15 8.40 -12.26
C ILE A 10 4.15 9.35 -11.59
N ARG A 11 2.91 9.39 -12.06
CA ARG A 11 1.87 10.24 -11.51
C ARG A 11 1.53 9.84 -10.07
N ASP A 12 1.39 8.55 -9.82
CA ASP A 12 1.08 8.01 -8.50
C ASP A 12 2.25 8.25 -7.54
N SER A 13 3.49 8.08 -7.99
CA SER A 13 4.69 8.37 -7.21
C SER A 13 4.76 9.83 -6.79
N ARG A 14 4.44 10.77 -7.68
CA ARG A 14 4.39 12.21 -7.36
C ARG A 14 3.32 12.53 -6.33
N TYR A 15 2.13 11.95 -6.46
CA TYR A 15 1.06 12.12 -5.49
C TYR A 15 1.45 11.62 -4.10
N LEU A 16 2.10 10.46 -4.05
CA LEU A 16 2.62 9.88 -2.81
C LEU A 16 3.74 10.76 -2.22
N ALA A 17 4.67 11.22 -3.04
CA ALA A 17 5.80 12.04 -2.60
C ALA A 17 5.41 13.37 -1.97
N GLN A 18 4.31 13.95 -2.41
CA GLN A 18 3.76 15.16 -1.78
C GLN A 18 3.28 14.89 -0.33
N ARG A 19 2.82 13.69 -0.02
CA ARG A 19 2.15 13.33 1.23
C ARG A 19 2.97 12.41 2.13
N ALA A 20 3.98 11.78 1.57
CA ALA A 20 4.83 10.84 2.30
C ALA A 20 6.29 10.99 1.89
N GLU A 21 7.18 10.67 2.82
CA GLU A 21 8.60 10.54 2.59
C GLU A 21 8.94 9.10 2.29
N LEU A 22 9.80 8.87 1.28
CA LEU A 22 10.31 7.53 1.00
C LEU A 22 11.39 7.18 2.01
N LEU A 23 11.16 6.14 2.79
CA LEU A 23 12.15 5.58 3.71
C LEU A 23 13.05 4.56 2.99
N GLY A 24 12.53 3.94 1.96
CA GLY A 24 13.21 2.98 1.11
C GLY A 24 12.23 2.19 0.25
N ALA A 25 12.76 1.50 -0.75
CA ALA A 25 11.99 0.56 -1.56
C ALA A 25 12.85 -0.68 -1.86
N ILE A 26 12.22 -1.85 -1.91
CA ILE A 26 12.88 -3.12 -2.22
C ILE A 26 12.23 -3.70 -3.46
N ARG A 27 13.03 -4.01 -4.49
CA ARG A 27 12.57 -4.66 -5.71
C ARG A 27 12.79 -6.16 -5.61
N LEU A 28 11.68 -6.91 -5.72
CA LEU A 28 11.67 -8.36 -5.63
C LEU A 28 11.93 -9.00 -7.00
N PRO A 29 12.53 -10.20 -7.03
CA PRO A 29 12.67 -10.98 -8.26
C PRO A 29 11.30 -11.42 -8.78
N ASN A 30 11.23 -11.70 -10.08
CA ASN A 30 10.00 -12.04 -10.79
C ASN A 30 9.30 -13.29 -10.26
N ASN A 31 10.02 -14.19 -9.60
CA ASN A 31 9.49 -15.43 -9.04
C ASN A 31 8.99 -15.32 -7.59
N ALA A 32 9.08 -14.16 -6.96
CA ALA A 32 8.74 -13.97 -5.54
C ALA A 32 7.32 -14.45 -5.18
N PHE A 33 6.37 -14.34 -6.10
CA PHE A 33 4.97 -14.75 -5.90
C PHE A 33 4.58 -16.00 -6.70
N LYS A 34 5.53 -16.66 -7.39
CA LYS A 34 5.25 -17.82 -8.23
C LYS A 34 4.61 -18.97 -7.45
N ALA A 35 5.10 -19.26 -6.26
CA ALA A 35 4.59 -20.35 -5.41
C ALA A 35 3.17 -20.08 -4.88
N ASN A 36 2.84 -18.82 -4.56
CA ASN A 36 1.59 -18.45 -3.90
C ASN A 36 0.51 -17.98 -4.89
N ALA A 37 0.90 -17.27 -5.94
CA ALA A 37 -0.03 -16.67 -6.90
C ALA A 37 0.11 -17.23 -8.32
N GLY A 38 1.07 -18.11 -8.59
CA GLY A 38 1.30 -18.69 -9.91
C GLY A 38 1.72 -17.67 -10.97
N THR A 39 2.18 -16.49 -10.56
CA THR A 39 2.59 -15.40 -11.47
C THR A 39 4.06 -15.08 -11.32
N GLU A 40 4.67 -14.73 -12.45
CA GLU A 40 6.06 -14.25 -12.53
C GLU A 40 6.01 -12.75 -12.89
N VAL A 41 6.20 -11.92 -11.87
CA VAL A 41 6.14 -10.46 -12.02
C VAL A 41 7.12 -9.78 -11.06
N VAL A 42 7.87 -8.82 -11.56
CA VAL A 42 8.69 -7.93 -10.73
C VAL A 42 7.78 -7.03 -9.91
N SER A 43 8.00 -6.99 -8.60
CA SER A 43 7.20 -6.20 -7.66
C SER A 43 8.09 -5.40 -6.73
N ASP A 44 7.62 -4.21 -6.35
CA ASP A 44 8.34 -3.31 -5.46
C ASP A 44 7.60 -3.21 -4.11
N ILE A 45 8.33 -3.35 -3.00
CA ILE A 45 7.86 -3.03 -1.65
C ILE A 45 8.32 -1.61 -1.36
N ILE A 46 7.39 -0.71 -1.06
CA ILE A 46 7.68 0.71 -0.84
C ILE A 46 7.40 1.05 0.62
N PHE A 47 8.38 1.60 1.32
CA PHE A 47 8.27 2.04 2.71
C PHE A 47 8.12 3.55 2.74
N LEU A 48 6.99 4.01 3.26
CA LEU A 48 6.63 5.43 3.27
C LEU A 48 6.33 5.89 4.69
N GLN A 49 6.81 7.08 5.03
CA GLN A 49 6.43 7.81 6.23
C GLN A 49 5.50 8.97 5.87
N LYS A 50 4.29 9.00 6.43
CA LYS A 50 3.34 10.08 6.19
C LYS A 50 3.92 11.41 6.67
N ARG A 51 3.76 12.46 5.86
CA ARG A 51 4.11 13.84 6.23
C ARG A 51 2.94 14.51 6.95
N ASP A 52 3.23 15.37 7.89
CA ASP A 52 2.21 16.18 8.60
C ASP A 52 1.56 17.19 7.65
N ARG A 53 2.32 17.69 6.68
CA ARG A 53 1.82 18.65 5.67
C ARG A 53 2.30 18.22 4.28
N PRO A 54 1.42 18.30 3.26
CA PRO A 54 1.82 18.08 1.89
C PRO A 54 2.88 19.10 1.45
N ILE A 55 3.84 18.64 0.64
CA ILE A 55 4.87 19.48 0.04
C ILE A 55 4.75 19.43 -1.48
N ASP A 56 5.09 20.53 -2.15
CA ASP A 56 5.09 20.60 -3.61
C ASP A 56 6.52 20.40 -4.15
N ILE A 57 7.10 19.25 -3.83
CA ILE A 57 8.43 18.84 -4.31
C ILE A 57 8.28 17.48 -5.00
N ALA A 58 8.98 17.32 -6.13
CA ALA A 58 9.11 16.05 -6.81
C ALA A 58 10.53 15.49 -6.58
N PRO A 59 10.74 14.68 -5.52
CA PRO A 59 12.04 14.10 -5.21
C PRO A 59 12.47 13.12 -6.30
N ASP A 60 13.78 12.83 -6.37
CA ASP A 60 14.38 12.02 -7.45
C ASP A 60 13.78 10.63 -7.60
N TRP A 61 13.33 10.01 -6.51
CA TRP A 61 12.68 8.70 -6.56
C TRP A 61 11.33 8.69 -7.32
N THR A 62 10.77 9.87 -7.63
CA THR A 62 9.58 9.98 -8.49
C THR A 62 9.92 10.06 -9.98
N GLN A 63 11.21 10.08 -10.30
CA GLN A 63 11.72 10.19 -11.65
C GLN A 63 12.16 8.82 -12.17
N THR A 64 12.37 8.75 -13.48
CA THR A 64 12.96 7.58 -14.12
C THR A 64 14.36 7.92 -14.63
N GLY A 65 15.19 6.90 -14.76
CA GLY A 65 16.48 6.97 -15.42
C GLY A 65 16.65 5.80 -16.38
N GLN A 66 17.74 5.79 -17.14
CA GLN A 66 18.06 4.72 -18.08
C GLN A 66 19.16 3.83 -17.50
N THR A 67 19.02 2.52 -17.72
CA THR A 67 20.08 1.54 -17.45
C THR A 67 21.12 1.55 -18.56
N GLU A 68 22.21 0.83 -18.38
CA GLU A 68 23.23 0.64 -19.41
C GLU A 68 22.68 -0.01 -20.70
N ASP A 69 21.63 -0.82 -20.57
CA ASP A 69 20.92 -1.51 -21.66
C ASP A 69 19.77 -0.66 -22.27
N ASP A 70 19.74 0.66 -22.04
CA ASP A 70 18.72 1.59 -22.53
C ASP A 70 17.28 1.33 -22.03
N PHE A 71 17.11 0.58 -20.93
CA PHE A 71 15.80 0.43 -20.30
C PHE A 71 15.51 1.54 -19.30
N THR A 72 14.27 2.00 -19.30
CA THR A 72 13.83 3.04 -18.40
C THR A 72 13.26 2.41 -17.12
N ILE A 73 13.90 2.64 -15.99
CA ILE A 73 13.44 2.19 -14.67
C ILE A 73 13.32 3.37 -13.69
N ASN A 74 12.74 3.13 -12.51
CA ASN A 74 12.70 4.14 -11.47
C ASN A 74 14.12 4.49 -11.01
N ARG A 75 14.42 5.81 -10.92
CA ARG A 75 15.74 6.31 -10.58
C ARG A 75 16.24 5.80 -9.22
N TYR A 76 15.35 5.59 -8.27
CA TYR A 76 15.71 5.05 -6.96
C TYR A 76 16.51 3.74 -7.08
N PHE A 77 16.12 2.81 -7.96
CA PHE A 77 16.83 1.54 -8.13
C PHE A 77 18.11 1.63 -8.95
N LEU A 78 18.33 2.75 -9.66
CA LEU A 78 19.63 3.05 -10.25
C LEU A 78 20.61 3.57 -9.21
N ASP A 79 20.12 4.40 -8.29
CA ASP A 79 20.91 5.00 -7.23
C ASP A 79 21.14 4.02 -6.06
N HIS A 80 20.29 2.99 -5.92
CA HIS A 80 20.29 1.98 -4.87
C HIS A 80 20.22 0.54 -5.42
N PRO A 81 21.26 0.07 -6.12
CA PRO A 81 21.27 -1.29 -6.68
C PRO A 81 21.22 -2.40 -5.60
N GLU A 82 21.67 -2.11 -4.38
CA GLU A 82 21.58 -3.00 -3.22
C GLU A 82 20.15 -3.32 -2.78
N MET A 83 19.19 -2.51 -3.23
CA MET A 83 17.77 -2.69 -2.94
C MET A 83 17.05 -3.56 -3.99
N VAL A 84 17.77 -4.08 -4.97
CA VAL A 84 17.24 -5.00 -5.99
C VAL A 84 17.66 -6.42 -5.64
N LEU A 85 16.69 -7.27 -5.28
CA LEU A 85 16.95 -8.63 -4.81
C LEU A 85 16.98 -9.62 -5.98
N GLY A 86 17.94 -9.44 -6.88
CA GLY A 86 18.09 -10.29 -8.05
C GLY A 86 19.01 -9.68 -9.09
N ARG A 87 19.09 -10.34 -10.24
CA ARG A 87 19.85 -9.86 -11.39
C ARG A 87 18.90 -9.16 -12.34
N GLN A 88 19.13 -7.86 -12.54
CA GLN A 88 18.41 -7.08 -13.55
C GLN A 88 18.98 -7.37 -14.93
N GLU A 89 18.15 -7.82 -15.86
CA GLU A 89 18.57 -8.12 -17.21
C GLU A 89 17.41 -8.00 -18.21
N PRO A 90 17.72 -7.74 -19.50
CA PRO A 90 16.74 -7.75 -20.57
C PRO A 90 16.19 -9.16 -20.78
N GLU A 91 14.88 -9.28 -20.92
CA GLU A 91 14.20 -10.54 -21.23
C GLU A 91 13.24 -10.37 -22.40
N SER A 92 13.23 -11.34 -23.31
CA SER A 92 12.29 -11.39 -24.42
C SER A 92 10.95 -11.95 -23.95
N THR A 93 9.90 -11.14 -24.04
CA THR A 93 8.54 -11.53 -23.72
C THR A 93 7.64 -11.59 -24.94
N ALA A 94 6.43 -12.12 -24.81
CA ALA A 94 5.43 -12.12 -25.89
C ALA A 94 5.06 -10.70 -26.39
N HIS A 95 5.39 -9.67 -25.63
CA HIS A 95 5.09 -8.26 -25.92
C HIS A 95 6.33 -7.43 -26.30
N GLY A 96 7.47 -8.08 -26.51
CA GLY A 96 8.75 -7.44 -26.82
C GLY A 96 9.80 -7.62 -25.72
N MET A 97 10.89 -6.84 -25.83
CA MET A 97 11.92 -6.83 -24.80
C MET A 97 11.43 -6.08 -23.56
N ASP A 98 11.55 -6.71 -22.42
CA ASP A 98 11.27 -6.13 -21.11
C ASP A 98 12.51 -6.21 -20.22
N TYR A 99 12.50 -5.46 -19.10
CA TYR A 99 13.59 -5.46 -18.13
C TYR A 99 13.10 -6.14 -16.85
N THR A 100 13.59 -7.32 -16.61
CA THR A 100 13.16 -8.18 -15.50
C THR A 100 14.18 -8.23 -14.37
N VAL A 101 13.81 -8.85 -13.27
CA VAL A 101 14.72 -9.18 -12.15
C VAL A 101 14.64 -10.68 -11.94
N ASN A 102 15.66 -11.39 -12.34
CA ASN A 102 15.76 -12.83 -12.14
C ASN A 102 16.36 -13.15 -10.77
N PRO A 103 15.91 -14.22 -10.10
CA PRO A 103 16.48 -14.64 -8.83
C PRO A 103 17.96 -15.01 -8.99
N ILE A 104 18.76 -14.80 -7.93
CA ILE A 104 20.15 -15.23 -7.89
C ILE A 104 20.18 -16.68 -7.43
N GLU A 105 20.76 -17.54 -8.23
CA GLU A 105 20.87 -18.96 -7.90
C GLU A 105 21.71 -19.17 -6.62
N GLY A 106 21.19 -19.98 -5.69
CA GLY A 106 21.85 -20.28 -4.41
C GLY A 106 21.66 -19.23 -3.32
N LEU A 107 20.90 -18.13 -3.57
CA LEU A 107 20.53 -17.15 -2.55
C LEU A 107 19.04 -17.25 -2.23
N GLU A 108 18.73 -17.39 -0.94
CA GLU A 108 17.36 -17.38 -0.47
C GLU A 108 16.81 -15.94 -0.42
N LEU A 109 15.58 -15.76 -0.91
CA LEU A 109 14.92 -14.44 -0.90
C LEU A 109 14.78 -13.85 0.51
N SER A 110 14.54 -14.71 1.52
CA SER A 110 14.44 -14.34 2.92
C SER A 110 15.70 -13.65 3.44
N ASP A 111 16.86 -14.18 3.09
CA ASP A 111 18.15 -13.65 3.53
C ASP A 111 18.46 -12.32 2.85
N GLN A 112 18.19 -12.24 1.55
CA GLN A 112 18.33 -10.98 0.80
C GLN A 112 17.39 -9.88 1.35
N LEU A 113 16.15 -10.22 1.69
CA LEU A 113 15.20 -9.30 2.33
C LEU A 113 15.71 -8.83 3.68
N HIS A 114 16.23 -9.75 4.49
CA HIS A 114 16.79 -9.42 5.81
C HIS A 114 17.97 -8.45 5.71
N ASP A 115 18.78 -8.57 4.69
CA ASP A 115 19.89 -7.65 4.44
C ASP A 115 19.40 -6.30 3.89
N ALA A 116 18.48 -6.29 2.94
CA ALA A 116 17.94 -5.06 2.36
C ALA A 116 17.20 -4.19 3.38
N ILE A 117 16.47 -4.79 4.32
CA ILE A 117 15.76 -4.05 5.39
C ILE A 117 16.70 -3.21 6.25
N LYS A 118 17.97 -3.60 6.39
CA LYS A 118 18.96 -2.83 7.17
C LYS A 118 19.27 -1.45 6.58
N TYR A 119 19.02 -1.25 5.28
CA TYR A 119 19.20 0.03 4.59
C TYR A 119 17.98 0.94 4.72
N ILE A 120 16.83 0.42 5.14
CA ILE A 120 15.63 1.22 5.33
C ILE A 120 15.74 1.97 6.65
N ARG A 121 15.82 3.29 6.57
CA ARG A 121 15.96 4.17 7.74
C ARG A 121 14.65 4.87 7.99
N GLY A 122 13.89 4.38 8.96
CA GLY A 122 12.71 5.04 9.48
C GLY A 122 12.87 5.30 10.97
N THR A 123 12.50 6.48 11.42
CA THR A 123 12.35 6.77 12.84
C THR A 123 10.86 6.78 13.14
N TYR A 124 10.43 5.92 14.06
CA TYR A 124 9.08 6.01 14.55
C TYR A 124 8.92 7.36 15.27
N GLN A 125 8.07 8.20 14.72
CA GLN A 125 7.62 9.42 15.39
C GLN A 125 6.24 9.09 15.94
N GLU A 126 6.14 9.09 17.25
CA GLU A 126 4.84 9.07 17.90
C GLU A 126 4.09 10.32 17.45
N ALA A 127 2.92 10.13 16.83
CA ALA A 127 2.09 11.25 16.47
C ALA A 127 1.70 11.94 17.79
N GLU A 128 2.22 13.15 18.01
CA GLU A 128 1.66 14.01 19.04
C GLU A 128 0.19 14.20 18.68
N LEU A 129 -0.67 13.57 19.45
CA LEU A 129 -2.09 13.86 19.36
C LEU A 129 -2.21 15.36 19.66
N PRO A 130 -2.76 16.18 18.74
CA PRO A 130 -2.96 17.58 19.03
C PRO A 130 -3.75 17.65 20.35
N GLU A 131 -3.23 18.40 21.32
CA GLU A 131 -4.02 18.74 22.50
C GLU A 131 -5.31 19.38 21.97
N LEU A 132 -6.44 18.69 22.21
CA LEU A 132 -7.74 19.15 21.78
C LEU A 132 -7.97 20.52 22.42
N GLY A 133 -7.90 21.58 21.62
CA GLY A 133 -8.33 22.92 22.04
C GLY A 133 -9.80 22.88 22.46
N GLU A 134 -10.15 23.63 23.47
CA GLU A 134 -11.55 23.73 23.92
C GLU A 134 -12.44 24.17 22.74
N GLY A 135 -13.15 23.21 22.11
CA GLY A 135 -14.05 23.42 20.97
C GLY A 135 -13.90 22.47 19.78
N GLU A 136 -12.90 21.56 19.76
CA GLU A 136 -12.81 20.54 18.73
C GLU A 136 -13.71 19.34 19.06
N GLU A 137 -14.40 18.83 18.05
CA GLU A 137 -15.30 17.67 18.18
C GLU A 137 -14.54 16.49 18.79
N ILE A 138 -15.07 15.96 19.88
CA ILE A 138 -14.54 14.77 20.55
C ILE A 138 -14.47 13.66 19.50
N ASP A 139 -13.26 13.13 19.23
CA ASP A 139 -13.09 11.95 18.38
C ASP A 139 -13.84 10.76 19.01
N THR A 140 -15.04 10.53 18.54
CA THR A 140 -15.92 9.44 18.97
C THR A 140 -15.61 8.13 18.27
N SER A 141 -14.48 8.03 17.56
CA SER A 141 -14.06 6.80 16.90
C SER A 141 -13.62 5.76 17.91
N ILE A 142 -13.93 4.50 17.60
CA ILE A 142 -13.51 3.34 18.39
C ILE A 142 -12.50 2.51 17.59
N PRO A 143 -11.65 1.68 18.24
CA PRO A 143 -10.76 0.76 17.54
C PRO A 143 -11.54 -0.15 16.59
N ALA A 144 -10.96 -0.45 15.42
CA ALA A 144 -11.61 -1.32 14.44
C ALA A 144 -11.68 -2.75 14.95
N ASP A 145 -12.88 -3.35 14.87
CA ASP A 145 -13.05 -4.78 15.04
C ASP A 145 -12.45 -5.51 13.82
N PRO A 146 -11.52 -6.46 14.01
CA PRO A 146 -10.91 -7.23 12.93
C PRO A 146 -11.91 -7.96 12.06
N ASP A 147 -13.03 -8.42 12.61
CA ASP A 147 -14.06 -9.20 11.92
C ASP A 147 -14.95 -8.32 11.02
N VAL A 148 -14.97 -7.02 11.23
CA VAL A 148 -15.69 -6.09 10.36
C VAL A 148 -14.85 -5.79 9.14
N LYS A 149 -15.40 -6.01 7.94
CA LYS A 149 -14.72 -5.71 6.68
C LYS A 149 -14.40 -4.22 6.56
N ASN A 150 -13.17 -3.88 6.10
CA ASN A 150 -12.79 -2.49 5.86
C ASN A 150 -13.72 -1.82 4.85
N TYR A 151 -14.02 -0.54 5.07
CA TYR A 151 -14.96 0.26 4.28
C TYR A 151 -16.40 -0.30 4.28
N SER A 152 -16.84 -0.85 5.43
CA SER A 152 -18.21 -1.32 5.60
C SER A 152 -18.84 -0.77 6.88
N TYR A 153 -20.16 -0.75 6.88
CA TYR A 153 -20.94 -0.39 8.06
C TYR A 153 -21.09 -1.58 9.01
N THR A 154 -21.14 -1.29 10.30
CA THR A 154 -21.48 -2.24 11.36
C THR A 154 -22.31 -1.56 12.42
N VAL A 155 -22.90 -2.34 13.33
CA VAL A 155 -23.66 -1.84 14.48
C VAL A 155 -22.98 -2.32 15.75
N VAL A 156 -22.56 -1.38 16.59
CA VAL A 156 -21.96 -1.64 17.91
C VAL A 156 -22.78 -0.90 18.96
N ASP A 157 -23.26 -1.60 19.98
CA ASP A 157 -24.11 -1.06 21.05
C ASP A 157 -25.32 -0.24 20.55
N GLY A 158 -25.90 -0.71 19.44
CA GLY A 158 -27.05 -0.05 18.83
C GLY A 158 -26.76 1.20 18.01
N ALA A 159 -25.51 1.62 17.88
CA ALA A 159 -25.07 2.72 17.02
C ALA A 159 -24.40 2.24 15.74
N VAL A 160 -24.60 2.97 14.65
CA VAL A 160 -23.95 2.67 13.34
C VAL A 160 -22.54 3.21 13.34
N TYR A 161 -21.61 2.39 12.93
CA TYR A 161 -20.21 2.74 12.68
C TYR A 161 -19.79 2.37 11.26
N TYR A 162 -18.86 3.13 10.71
CA TYR A 162 -18.21 2.86 9.43
C TYR A 162 -16.74 2.58 9.67
N ARG A 163 -16.25 1.41 9.22
CA ARG A 163 -14.85 1.07 9.39
C ARG A 163 -13.98 1.75 8.33
N GLU A 164 -13.03 2.52 8.79
CA GLU A 164 -11.95 3.12 8.00
C GLU A 164 -10.60 2.65 8.56
N ASN A 165 -9.97 1.70 7.87
CA ASN A 165 -8.67 1.14 8.27
C ASN A 165 -8.68 0.56 9.71
N SER A 166 -7.94 1.17 10.62
CA SER A 166 -7.80 0.72 12.02
C SER A 166 -8.81 1.35 12.97
N ARG A 167 -9.75 2.15 12.47
CA ARG A 167 -10.77 2.84 13.30
C ARG A 167 -12.17 2.62 12.76
N MET A 168 -13.15 2.71 13.64
CA MET A 168 -14.57 2.78 13.31
C MET A 168 -15.10 4.14 13.71
N VAL A 169 -15.60 4.89 12.73
CA VAL A 169 -16.08 6.27 12.88
C VAL A 169 -17.61 6.27 12.89
N ARG A 170 -18.19 7.09 13.74
CA ARG A 170 -19.64 7.27 13.72
C ARG A 170 -20.03 8.22 12.58
N PRO A 171 -20.75 7.74 11.54
CA PRO A 171 -21.13 8.59 10.42
C PRO A 171 -22.23 9.57 10.84
N ASP A 172 -22.22 10.78 10.28
CA ASP A 172 -23.30 11.74 10.46
C ASP A 172 -24.51 11.33 9.61
N LEU A 173 -25.44 10.61 10.23
CA LEU A 173 -26.65 10.10 9.61
C LEU A 173 -27.89 10.65 10.33
N ASN A 174 -28.87 11.07 9.55
CA ASN A 174 -30.18 11.33 10.13
C ASN A 174 -30.88 10.03 10.57
N ALA A 175 -31.86 10.12 11.46
CA ALA A 175 -32.53 8.95 12.06
C ALA A 175 -33.09 7.98 11.02
N THR A 176 -33.60 8.44 9.87
CA THR A 176 -34.13 7.60 8.80
C THR A 176 -33.02 6.83 8.08
N ALA A 177 -31.87 7.49 7.81
CA ALA A 177 -30.72 6.87 7.18
C ALA A 177 -30.08 5.84 8.13
N GLU A 178 -29.95 6.18 9.41
CA GLU A 178 -29.41 5.28 10.43
C GLU A 178 -30.26 4.00 10.56
N ALA A 179 -31.59 4.12 10.60
CA ALA A 179 -32.49 2.96 10.64
C ALA A 179 -32.36 2.07 9.40
N ARG A 180 -32.20 2.67 8.21
CA ARG A 180 -31.96 1.91 6.96
C ARG A 180 -30.63 1.16 6.96
N VAL A 181 -29.56 1.81 7.42
CA VAL A 181 -28.24 1.19 7.50
C VAL A 181 -28.25 0.03 8.49
N LYS A 182 -28.91 0.17 9.65
CA LYS A 182 -29.09 -0.93 10.62
C LYS A 182 -29.79 -2.13 9.98
N GLY A 183 -30.90 -1.90 9.29
CA GLY A 183 -31.63 -2.99 8.59
C GLY A 183 -30.79 -3.68 7.50
N LEU A 184 -29.96 -2.92 6.77
CA LEU A 184 -29.05 -3.49 5.75
C LEU A 184 -27.91 -4.32 6.38
N VAL A 185 -27.37 -3.88 7.51
CA VAL A 185 -26.36 -4.64 8.26
C VAL A 185 -26.95 -5.93 8.79
N GLU A 186 -28.13 -5.92 9.40
CA GLU A 186 -28.84 -7.11 9.86
C GLU A 186 -29.13 -8.09 8.71
N LEU A 187 -29.59 -7.59 7.57
CA LEU A 187 -29.84 -8.41 6.39
C LEU A 187 -28.56 -9.07 5.88
N ARG A 188 -27.47 -8.31 5.77
CA ARG A 188 -26.15 -8.85 5.37
C ARG A 188 -25.71 -9.97 6.30
N ASP A 189 -25.79 -9.75 7.60
CA ASP A 189 -25.33 -10.70 8.60
C ASP A 189 -26.22 -11.96 8.61
N CYS A 190 -27.51 -11.83 8.35
CA CYS A 190 -28.41 -12.95 8.18
C CYS A 190 -28.06 -13.78 6.93
N VAL A 191 -27.78 -13.13 5.80
CA VAL A 191 -27.36 -13.80 4.56
C VAL A 191 -26.02 -14.51 4.74
N GLN A 192 -25.06 -13.90 5.42
CA GLN A 192 -23.75 -14.53 5.71
C GLN A 192 -23.90 -15.78 6.58
N LYS A 193 -24.76 -15.74 7.59
CA LYS A 193 -25.07 -16.93 8.41
C LYS A 193 -25.68 -18.06 7.59
N LEU A 194 -26.58 -17.75 6.68
CA LEU A 194 -27.20 -18.75 5.78
C LEU A 194 -26.16 -19.40 4.84
N ILE A 195 -25.26 -18.61 4.28
CA ILE A 195 -24.18 -19.12 3.42
C ILE A 195 -23.22 -20.02 4.22
N ALA A 196 -22.91 -19.67 5.45
CA ALA A 196 -22.02 -20.47 6.31
C ALA A 196 -22.62 -21.81 6.76
N GLN A 197 -23.93 -22.02 6.61
CA GLN A 197 -24.64 -23.27 6.94
C GLN A 197 -24.77 -24.23 5.75
N GLN A 198 -24.37 -23.83 4.54
CA GLN A 198 -24.31 -24.67 3.34
C GLN A 198 -22.96 -25.36 3.20
#